data_ec21e4381bd24cb351106d38d921acce
#
_entry.id   ec21e4381bd24cb351106d38d921acce
#
_cell.length_a   1.000
_cell.length_b   1.000
_cell.length_c   1.000
_cell.angle_alpha   90.00
_cell.angle_beta   90.00
_cell.angle_gamma   90.00
#
_symmetry.space_group_name_H-M   'P 1'
#
loop_
_entity.id
_entity.type
_entity.pdbx_description
1 polymer ?
#
loop_
_entity_poly.entity_id
_entity_poly.type
_entity_poly.pdbx_seq_one_letter_code
_entity_poly.pdbx_strand_id
1 'polypeptide(L)'
;APLPPARPAQPAHAAPIDVAAPARAASTPSPPRSTPLRRLRRRRRRPFVGGNWKCNGTKESITKLVSDLNAATLESDVDVVVAPPFIYIDQVKSSLTDRIEVSAQNTWIGKGGAFTGEISAEQLVDIGCQWVILGHSERRHVIGEDDQVFIGKKAAYALSQNLKVMACIGELLEEREAGKTFDVCFKQMKAFADNITDWKNVVIAYEPVWAIGTGKVASPEQAQEVHAAVRDWLKTNVSADVASTVRIIYGGSVNAANCAELAKKEDIDGFLVGGASLKGPDFATICNSVTSKKVTA
;
A
#
# COMPACT_ATOMS: atom_id res chain seq x y z
N ALA A 1 -1.48 -58.57 -26.10
CA ALA A 1 -2.29 -58.74 -27.30
C ALA A 1 -2.16 -57.45 -28.16
N PRO A 2 -1.84 -57.57 -29.45
CA PRO A 2 -1.65 -56.45 -30.34
C PRO A 2 -2.99 -55.93 -30.90
N LEU A 3 -3.03 -54.64 -31.20
CA LEU A 3 -4.15 -53.91 -31.79
C LEU A 3 -4.37 -54.29 -33.27
N PRO A 4 -5.61 -54.29 -33.77
CA PRO A 4 -5.91 -54.58 -35.17
C PRO A 4 -5.66 -53.39 -36.09
N PRO A 5 -5.48 -53.62 -37.42
CA PRO A 5 -5.09 -52.60 -38.39
C PRO A 5 -6.27 -51.75 -38.89
N ALA A 6 -5.94 -50.53 -39.31
CA ALA A 6 -6.88 -49.52 -39.84
C ALA A 6 -7.41 -49.89 -41.25
N ARG A 7 -8.69 -49.57 -41.51
CA ARG A 7 -9.36 -49.73 -42.82
C ARG A 7 -9.03 -48.54 -43.76
N PRO A 8 -8.97 -48.75 -45.06
CA PRO A 8 -8.72 -47.70 -46.05
C PRO A 8 -10.00 -46.87 -46.35
N ALA A 9 -9.77 -45.60 -46.68
CA ALA A 9 -10.80 -44.64 -47.06
C ALA A 9 -11.32 -44.86 -48.47
N GLN A 10 -12.61 -44.68 -48.68
CA GLN A 10 -13.26 -44.67 -50.01
C GLN A 10 -13.25 -43.24 -50.62
N PRO A 11 -13.22 -43.13 -51.99
CA PRO A 11 -13.19 -41.84 -52.64
C PRO A 11 -14.57 -41.16 -52.71
N ALA A 12 -14.59 -39.84 -52.58
CA ALA A 12 -15.78 -39.02 -52.70
C ALA A 12 -16.18 -38.74 -54.15
N HIS A 13 -17.49 -38.84 -54.40
CA HIS A 13 -18.10 -38.51 -55.70
C HIS A 13 -18.15 -36.99 -55.92
N ALA A 14 -17.82 -36.58 -57.15
CA ALA A 14 -17.94 -35.19 -57.62
C ALA A 14 -19.42 -34.85 -57.94
N ALA A 15 -19.85 -33.64 -57.50
CA ALA A 15 -21.14 -33.05 -57.87
C ALA A 15 -20.98 -31.98 -58.99
N PRO A 16 -22.01 -31.71 -59.77
CA PRO A 16 -21.88 -30.93 -61.02
C PRO A 16 -21.79 -29.42 -60.81
N ILE A 17 -21.15 -28.77 -61.78
CA ILE A 17 -20.91 -27.33 -61.88
C ILE A 17 -22.21 -26.65 -62.33
N ASP A 18 -22.66 -25.68 -61.57
CA ASP A 18 -23.80 -24.81 -61.92
C ASP A 18 -23.29 -23.44 -62.40
N VAL A 19 -23.97 -22.92 -63.43
CA VAL A 19 -23.49 -21.78 -64.28
C VAL A 19 -23.92 -20.45 -63.65
N ALA A 20 -23.01 -19.53 -63.58
CA ALA A 20 -23.09 -18.21 -62.96
C ALA A 20 -24.14 -17.26 -63.58
N ALA A 21 -24.89 -16.58 -62.69
CA ALA A 21 -25.63 -15.37 -62.99
C ALA A 21 -24.82 -14.07 -62.69
N PRO A 22 -25.01 -12.94 -63.38
CA PRO A 22 -24.13 -11.80 -63.29
C PRO A 22 -24.20 -11.02 -61.98
N ALA A 23 -23.04 -10.60 -61.52
CA ALA A 23 -22.80 -9.87 -60.27
C ALA A 23 -23.51 -8.49 -60.23
N ARG A 24 -24.28 -8.26 -59.17
CA ARG A 24 -24.69 -6.93 -58.72
C ARG A 24 -23.49 -6.20 -58.14
N ALA A 25 -23.30 -4.92 -58.46
CA ALA A 25 -22.27 -4.05 -57.95
C ALA A 25 -22.32 -3.98 -56.41
N ALA A 26 -21.21 -4.35 -55.80
CA ALA A 26 -21.02 -4.28 -54.34
C ALA A 26 -20.82 -2.80 -53.94
N SER A 27 -21.69 -2.32 -53.07
CA SER A 27 -21.49 -1.07 -52.33
C SER A 27 -20.32 -1.25 -51.35
N THR A 28 -19.32 -0.36 -51.44
CA THR A 28 -18.18 -0.29 -50.54
C THR A 28 -18.63 -0.15 -49.08
N PRO A 29 -18.18 -0.97 -48.16
CA PRO A 29 -18.50 -0.79 -46.73
C PRO A 29 -17.77 0.46 -46.23
N SER A 30 -18.52 1.37 -45.58
CA SER A 30 -17.97 2.50 -44.86
C SER A 30 -17.01 2.01 -43.78
N PRO A 31 -15.87 2.71 -43.51
CA PRO A 31 -14.97 2.30 -42.46
C PRO A 31 -15.68 2.32 -41.10
N PRO A 32 -15.36 1.38 -40.20
CA PRO A 32 -15.97 1.33 -38.88
C PRO A 32 -15.67 2.64 -38.14
N ARG A 33 -16.73 3.30 -37.67
CA ARG A 33 -16.59 4.45 -36.76
C ARG A 33 -15.71 4.04 -35.59
N SER A 34 -14.55 4.67 -35.45
CA SER A 34 -13.68 4.52 -34.31
C SER A 34 -14.47 4.90 -33.05
N THR A 35 -14.85 3.91 -32.27
CA THR A 35 -15.38 4.13 -30.92
C THR A 35 -14.31 4.90 -30.16
N PRO A 36 -14.61 6.08 -29.59
CA PRO A 36 -13.62 6.79 -28.80
C PRO A 36 -13.20 5.88 -27.66
N LEU A 37 -11.89 5.58 -27.59
CA LEU A 37 -11.29 4.89 -26.44
C LEU A 37 -11.77 5.60 -25.19
N ARG A 38 -12.67 4.94 -24.44
CA ARG A 38 -13.14 5.40 -23.14
C ARG A 38 -11.90 5.55 -22.29
N ARG A 39 -11.36 6.78 -22.18
CA ARG A 39 -10.27 7.10 -21.26
C ARG A 39 -10.70 6.53 -19.92
N LEU A 40 -10.05 5.45 -19.51
CA LEU A 40 -10.19 4.91 -18.16
C LEU A 40 -9.89 6.07 -17.21
N ARG A 41 -10.93 6.64 -16.61
CA ARG A 41 -10.74 7.61 -15.53
C ARG A 41 -9.85 6.92 -14.52
N ARG A 42 -8.60 7.38 -14.39
CA ARG A 42 -7.70 6.93 -13.31
C ARG A 42 -8.51 7.04 -12.03
N ARG A 43 -8.77 5.91 -11.39
CA ARG A 43 -9.42 5.88 -10.08
C ARG A 43 -8.52 6.68 -9.15
N ARG A 44 -9.05 7.76 -8.60
CA ARG A 44 -8.38 8.63 -7.66
C ARG A 44 -8.04 7.81 -6.42
N ARG A 45 -6.75 7.71 -6.06
CA ARG A 45 -6.33 7.09 -4.81
C ARG A 45 -6.74 8.00 -3.66
N ARG A 46 -7.46 7.44 -2.69
CA ARG A 46 -7.86 8.17 -1.49
C ARG A 46 -6.61 8.42 -0.63
N PRO A 47 -6.32 9.66 -0.19
CA PRO A 47 -5.18 9.95 0.64
C PRO A 47 -5.22 9.17 1.96
N PHE A 48 -4.03 8.89 2.52
CA PHE A 48 -3.89 8.12 3.73
C PHE A 48 -2.86 8.76 4.68
N VAL A 49 -3.22 8.96 5.95
CA VAL A 49 -2.28 9.47 6.96
C VAL A 49 -2.29 8.55 8.18
N GLY A 50 -1.14 7.95 8.45
CA GLY A 50 -0.87 7.13 9.62
C GLY A 50 -0.07 7.90 10.65
N GLY A 51 -0.43 7.79 11.94
CA GLY A 51 0.33 8.31 13.07
C GLY A 51 0.97 7.17 13.85
N ASN A 52 2.27 6.97 13.69
CA ASN A 52 3.02 5.97 14.46
C ASN A 52 3.52 6.59 15.76
N TRP A 53 2.88 6.25 16.89
CA TRP A 53 3.25 6.78 18.20
C TRP A 53 4.50 6.12 18.77
N LYS A 54 4.99 5.06 18.11
CA LYS A 54 6.16 4.29 18.53
C LYS A 54 6.04 3.83 19.99
N CYS A 55 7.13 3.77 20.73
CA CYS A 55 7.14 3.40 22.14
C CYS A 55 7.01 4.64 23.05
N ASN A 56 5.95 5.44 22.85
CA ASN A 56 5.70 6.67 23.62
C ASN A 56 4.31 6.66 24.28
N GLY A 57 4.22 7.32 25.41
CA GLY A 57 2.96 7.63 26.06
C GLY A 57 2.84 7.11 27.49
N THR A 58 1.93 7.73 28.21
CA THR A 58 1.37 7.32 29.50
C THR A 58 -0.15 7.30 29.35
N LYS A 59 -0.87 6.67 30.27
CA LYS A 59 -2.34 6.70 30.25
C LYS A 59 -2.89 8.12 30.10
N GLU A 60 -2.32 9.08 30.83
CA GLU A 60 -2.74 10.48 30.82
C GLU A 60 -2.46 11.15 29.47
N SER A 61 -1.23 11.05 28.96
CA SER A 61 -0.87 11.65 27.67
C SER A 61 -1.64 11.05 26.49
N ILE A 62 -1.91 9.74 26.51
CA ILE A 62 -2.74 9.05 25.52
C ILE A 62 -4.19 9.53 25.59
N THR A 63 -4.77 9.66 26.80
CA THR A 63 -6.13 10.20 26.98
C THR A 63 -6.25 11.61 26.41
N LYS A 64 -5.26 12.46 26.72
CA LYS A 64 -5.22 13.83 26.17
C LYS A 64 -5.13 13.83 24.64
N LEU A 65 -4.23 13.02 24.06
CA LEU A 65 -4.05 12.94 22.61
C LEU A 65 -5.33 12.45 21.92
N VAL A 66 -5.99 11.45 22.45
CA VAL A 66 -7.29 10.97 21.94
C VAL A 66 -8.35 12.07 22.01
N SER A 67 -8.42 12.82 23.11
CA SER A 67 -9.33 13.96 23.23
C SER A 67 -9.06 15.04 22.19
N ASP A 68 -7.80 15.40 21.94
CA ASP A 68 -7.41 16.36 20.93
C ASP A 68 -7.81 15.88 19.51
N LEU A 69 -7.62 14.58 19.22
CA LEU A 69 -7.99 13.97 17.93
C LEU A 69 -9.50 13.89 17.72
N ASN A 70 -10.26 13.57 18.77
CA ASN A 70 -11.74 13.55 18.71
C ASN A 70 -12.33 14.94 18.47
N ALA A 71 -11.67 16.00 18.95
CA ALA A 71 -12.08 17.38 18.74
C ALA A 71 -11.62 17.95 17.39
N ALA A 72 -10.71 17.27 16.70
CA ALA A 72 -10.15 17.76 15.44
C ALA A 72 -11.15 17.66 14.28
N THR A 73 -11.22 18.70 13.45
CA THR A 73 -11.94 18.65 12.19
C THR A 73 -11.03 18.05 11.12
N LEU A 74 -11.38 16.85 10.65
CA LEU A 74 -10.63 16.12 9.62
C LEU A 74 -11.41 16.07 8.31
N GLU A 75 -10.72 16.30 7.19
CA GLU A 75 -11.30 16.18 5.86
C GLU A 75 -11.88 14.79 5.62
N SER A 76 -13.08 14.71 5.02
CA SER A 76 -13.83 13.46 4.86
C SER A 76 -13.21 12.48 3.86
N ASP A 77 -12.38 12.96 2.95
CA ASP A 77 -11.79 12.19 1.86
C ASP A 77 -10.38 11.64 2.16
N VAL A 78 -9.91 11.76 3.39
CA VAL A 78 -8.63 11.22 3.89
C VAL A 78 -8.90 10.02 4.80
N ASP A 79 -8.17 8.91 4.65
CA ASP A 79 -8.13 7.84 5.63
C ASP A 79 -7.11 8.19 6.71
N VAL A 80 -7.53 8.19 7.97
CA VAL A 80 -6.67 8.52 9.11
C VAL A 80 -6.59 7.32 10.05
N VAL A 81 -5.36 6.95 10.40
CA VAL A 81 -5.05 5.79 11.25
C VAL A 81 -4.05 6.21 12.33
N VAL A 82 -4.20 5.72 13.56
CA VAL A 82 -3.21 5.91 14.62
C VAL A 82 -2.70 4.56 15.13
N ALA A 83 -1.41 4.48 15.42
CA ALA A 83 -0.75 3.28 15.90
C ALA A 83 -0.14 3.51 17.29
N PRO A 84 -0.92 3.34 18.37
CA PRO A 84 -0.43 3.42 19.75
C PRO A 84 0.45 2.21 20.11
N PRO A 85 1.26 2.28 21.20
CA PRO A 85 1.85 1.11 21.81
C PRO A 85 0.80 0.05 22.15
N PHE A 86 1.16 -1.23 22.08
CA PHE A 86 0.23 -2.36 22.32
C PHE A 86 -0.60 -2.22 23.61
N ILE A 87 0.05 -1.80 24.70
CA ILE A 87 -0.59 -1.67 26.02
C ILE A 87 -1.68 -0.59 26.08
N TYR A 88 -1.79 0.26 25.06
CA TYR A 88 -2.78 1.33 25.00
C TYR A 88 -3.80 1.14 23.84
N ILE A 89 -3.70 0.08 23.06
CA ILE A 89 -4.60 -0.12 21.91
C ILE A 89 -6.06 -0.18 22.35
N ASP A 90 -6.37 -0.97 23.37
CA ASP A 90 -7.74 -1.12 23.89
C ASP A 90 -8.28 0.21 24.44
N GLN A 91 -7.47 0.94 25.21
CA GLN A 91 -7.83 2.27 25.72
C GLN A 91 -8.13 3.25 24.57
N VAL A 92 -7.27 3.27 23.55
CA VAL A 92 -7.43 4.15 22.36
C VAL A 92 -8.67 3.74 21.59
N LYS A 93 -8.83 2.45 21.28
CA LYS A 93 -9.95 1.94 20.51
C LYS A 93 -11.30 2.23 21.16
N SER A 94 -11.38 2.12 22.49
CA SER A 94 -12.61 2.35 23.25
C SER A 94 -13.00 3.83 23.35
N SER A 95 -12.08 4.76 23.15
CA SER A 95 -12.31 6.21 23.36
C SER A 95 -12.15 7.09 22.12
N LEU A 96 -11.55 6.55 21.03
CA LEU A 96 -11.33 7.28 19.80
C LEU A 96 -12.61 7.29 18.93
N THR A 97 -12.86 8.40 18.26
CA THR A 97 -13.96 8.49 17.26
C THR A 97 -13.80 7.46 16.14
N ASP A 98 -14.90 6.91 15.63
CA ASP A 98 -14.93 5.97 14.51
C ASP A 98 -14.35 6.55 13.19
N ARG A 99 -14.16 7.87 13.14
CA ARG A 99 -13.53 8.56 12.00
C ARG A 99 -12.06 8.18 11.84
N ILE A 100 -11.39 7.72 12.89
CA ILE A 100 -9.98 7.37 12.92
C ILE A 100 -9.84 5.89 13.22
N GLU A 101 -9.20 5.15 12.33
CA GLU A 101 -8.93 3.72 12.52
C GLU A 101 -7.69 3.49 13.42
N VAL A 102 -7.63 2.35 14.07
CA VAL A 102 -6.51 1.99 14.96
C VAL A 102 -5.65 0.91 14.33
N SER A 103 -4.33 1.07 14.46
CA SER A 103 -3.30 0.15 14.00
C SER A 103 -2.48 -0.39 15.16
N ALA A 104 -2.04 -1.63 15.05
CA ALA A 104 -0.90 -2.13 15.81
C ALA A 104 0.42 -1.74 15.15
N GLN A 105 1.52 -1.74 15.92
CA GLN A 105 2.87 -1.44 15.44
C GLN A 105 3.65 -2.68 14.99
N ASN A 106 3.13 -3.87 15.23
CA ASN A 106 3.65 -5.18 14.83
C ASN A 106 2.61 -6.26 15.10
N THR A 107 2.84 -7.48 14.59
CA THR A 107 2.10 -8.70 14.95
C THR A 107 3.02 -9.92 14.86
N TRP A 108 2.60 -11.03 15.48
CA TRP A 108 3.27 -12.31 15.33
C TRP A 108 3.12 -12.84 13.89
N ILE A 109 4.03 -13.74 13.51
CA ILE A 109 4.12 -14.30 12.15
C ILE A 109 3.01 -15.30 11.79
N GLY A 110 2.27 -15.79 12.78
CA GLY A 110 1.27 -16.84 12.60
C GLY A 110 0.29 -16.88 13.75
N LYS A 111 -0.43 -17.99 13.87
CA LYS A 111 -1.42 -18.19 14.91
C LYS A 111 -0.80 -18.07 16.32
N GLY A 112 -1.56 -17.52 17.25
CA GLY A 112 -1.18 -17.44 18.66
C GLY A 112 -0.94 -18.81 19.28
N GLY A 113 -0.29 -18.86 20.44
CA GLY A 113 0.06 -20.09 21.14
C GLY A 113 1.26 -19.89 22.07
N ALA A 114 2.21 -20.82 22.07
CA ALA A 114 3.38 -20.83 22.95
C ALA A 114 4.49 -19.86 22.45
N PHE A 115 4.15 -18.58 22.36
CA PHE A 115 5.04 -17.50 21.90
C PHE A 115 5.00 -16.35 22.91
N THR A 116 5.55 -16.60 24.11
CA THR A 116 5.49 -15.66 25.23
C THR A 116 5.99 -14.28 24.85
N GLY A 117 5.13 -13.26 25.01
CA GLY A 117 5.44 -11.87 24.72
C GLY A 117 5.02 -11.40 23.32
N GLU A 118 4.64 -12.33 22.41
CA GLU A 118 4.13 -11.97 21.09
C GLU A 118 2.62 -11.68 21.13
N ILE A 119 2.17 -10.91 20.15
CA ILE A 119 0.76 -10.54 19.96
C ILE A 119 0.31 -11.01 18.60
N SER A 120 -0.68 -11.88 18.55
CA SER A 120 -1.16 -12.46 17.31
C SER A 120 -2.13 -11.53 16.56
N ALA A 121 -2.27 -11.76 15.25
CA ALA A 121 -3.22 -11.00 14.43
C ALA A 121 -4.67 -11.19 14.92
N GLU A 122 -5.03 -12.38 15.39
CA GLU A 122 -6.35 -12.69 15.95
C GLU A 122 -6.65 -11.84 17.19
N GLN A 123 -5.67 -11.68 18.11
CA GLN A 123 -5.83 -10.82 19.28
C GLN A 123 -6.02 -9.36 18.90
N LEU A 124 -5.31 -8.89 17.86
CA LEU A 124 -5.46 -7.53 17.36
C LEU A 124 -6.85 -7.29 16.74
N VAL A 125 -7.36 -8.24 15.99
CA VAL A 125 -8.72 -8.19 15.45
C VAL A 125 -9.76 -8.21 16.54
N ASP A 126 -9.60 -9.06 17.55
CA ASP A 126 -10.51 -9.20 18.70
C ASP A 126 -10.68 -7.86 19.47
N ILE A 127 -9.58 -7.13 19.67
CA ILE A 127 -9.64 -5.78 20.31
C ILE A 127 -10.01 -4.66 19.33
N GLY A 128 -10.39 -4.97 18.09
CA GLY A 128 -10.89 -4.01 17.11
C GLY A 128 -9.83 -3.22 16.35
N CYS A 129 -8.57 -3.66 16.32
CA CYS A 129 -7.57 -3.12 15.39
C CYS A 129 -7.97 -3.39 13.94
N GLN A 130 -7.77 -2.41 13.08
CA GLN A 130 -8.01 -2.55 11.64
C GLN A 130 -6.73 -2.69 10.82
N TRP A 131 -5.61 -2.18 11.33
CA TRP A 131 -4.33 -2.09 10.64
C TRP A 131 -3.18 -2.68 11.45
N VAL A 132 -2.09 -2.96 10.75
CA VAL A 132 -0.79 -3.25 11.37
C VAL A 132 0.34 -2.64 10.55
N ILE A 133 1.34 -2.06 11.22
CA ILE A 133 2.60 -1.60 10.62
C ILE A 133 3.57 -2.79 10.60
N LEU A 134 4.14 -3.09 9.43
CA LEU A 134 5.11 -4.19 9.26
C LEU A 134 6.35 -3.72 8.52
N GLY A 135 7.50 -4.22 8.91
CA GLY A 135 8.77 -3.90 8.28
C GLY A 135 9.29 -2.49 8.57
N HIS A 136 8.80 -1.83 9.63
CA HIS A 136 9.33 -0.53 10.04
C HIS A 136 10.85 -0.59 10.27
N SER A 137 11.55 0.47 9.89
CA SER A 137 13.03 0.53 9.94
C SER A 137 13.60 0.19 11.32
N GLU A 138 12.95 0.61 12.41
CA GLU A 138 13.36 0.27 13.77
C GLU A 138 13.30 -1.25 14.02
N ARG A 139 12.35 -1.97 13.45
CA ARG A 139 12.28 -3.42 13.58
C ARG A 139 13.33 -4.13 12.73
N ARG A 140 13.61 -3.64 11.53
CA ARG A 140 14.65 -4.18 10.66
C ARG A 140 16.06 -3.98 11.26
N HIS A 141 16.39 -2.75 11.67
CA HIS A 141 17.76 -2.37 11.97
C HIS A 141 18.12 -2.41 13.46
N VAL A 142 17.14 -2.25 14.36
CA VAL A 142 17.37 -2.31 15.82
C VAL A 142 17.10 -3.71 16.37
N ILE A 143 16.01 -4.35 15.90
CA ILE A 143 15.58 -5.67 16.41
C ILE A 143 16.05 -6.82 15.50
N GLY A 144 16.36 -6.53 14.22
CA GLY A 144 16.92 -7.52 13.29
C GLY A 144 15.86 -8.40 12.61
N GLU A 145 14.65 -7.88 12.36
CA GLU A 145 13.66 -8.63 11.61
C GLU A 145 14.04 -8.76 10.12
N ASP A 146 14.17 -9.99 9.66
CA ASP A 146 14.48 -10.30 8.26
C ASP A 146 13.24 -10.22 7.37
N ASP A 147 13.42 -9.66 6.18
CA ASP A 147 12.35 -9.46 5.21
C ASP A 147 11.71 -10.78 4.74
N GLN A 148 12.55 -11.76 4.41
CA GLN A 148 12.10 -13.04 3.84
C GLN A 148 11.57 -13.99 4.92
N VAL A 149 12.20 -14.00 6.09
CA VAL A 149 11.86 -14.91 7.18
C VAL A 149 10.60 -14.45 7.91
N PHE A 150 10.47 -13.15 8.18
CA PHE A 150 9.42 -12.60 9.04
C PHE A 150 8.46 -11.68 8.32
N ILE A 151 8.96 -10.60 7.70
CA ILE A 151 8.13 -9.44 7.33
C ILE A 151 7.09 -9.80 6.28
N GLY A 152 7.50 -10.47 5.19
CA GLY A 152 6.57 -10.91 4.14
C GLY A 152 5.51 -11.88 4.66
N LYS A 153 5.91 -12.84 5.50
CA LYS A 153 4.97 -13.82 6.09
C LYS A 153 4.01 -13.19 7.10
N LYS A 154 4.50 -12.24 7.93
CA LYS A 154 3.63 -11.45 8.81
C LYS A 154 2.56 -10.72 8.03
N ALA A 155 2.92 -10.10 6.90
CA ALA A 155 1.97 -9.40 6.04
C ALA A 155 0.90 -10.34 5.47
N ALA A 156 1.30 -11.49 4.92
CA ALA A 156 0.37 -12.49 4.42
C ALA A 156 -0.58 -13.00 5.52
N TYR A 157 -0.04 -13.31 6.70
CA TYR A 157 -0.85 -13.80 7.81
C TYR A 157 -1.81 -12.73 8.34
N ALA A 158 -1.36 -11.50 8.55
CA ALA A 158 -2.20 -10.39 8.97
C ALA A 158 -3.37 -10.14 8.00
N LEU A 159 -3.10 -10.13 6.70
CA LEU A 159 -4.14 -10.00 5.66
C LEU A 159 -5.14 -11.17 5.70
N SER A 160 -4.67 -12.40 5.95
CA SER A 160 -5.56 -13.58 6.08
C SER A 160 -6.49 -13.51 7.28
N GLN A 161 -6.12 -12.74 8.31
CA GLN A 161 -6.92 -12.46 9.50
C GLN A 161 -7.74 -11.16 9.39
N ASN A 162 -7.86 -10.58 8.19
CA ASN A 162 -8.59 -9.34 7.89
C ASN A 162 -7.97 -8.07 8.47
N LEU A 163 -6.73 -8.08 8.91
CA LEU A 163 -5.99 -6.84 9.16
C LEU A 163 -5.53 -6.22 7.84
N LYS A 164 -5.57 -4.91 7.74
CA LYS A 164 -4.94 -4.14 6.67
C LYS A 164 -3.47 -3.88 7.04
N VAL A 165 -2.58 -3.76 6.07
CA VAL A 165 -1.13 -3.68 6.30
C VAL A 165 -0.56 -2.36 5.81
N MET A 166 0.20 -1.67 6.66
CA MET A 166 1.15 -0.63 6.27
C MET A 166 2.53 -1.29 6.12
N ALA A 167 2.94 -1.51 4.88
CA ALA A 167 4.19 -2.17 4.51
C ALA A 167 5.31 -1.15 4.38
N CYS A 168 6.21 -1.09 5.36
CA CYS A 168 7.32 -0.14 5.39
C CYS A 168 8.50 -0.65 4.57
N ILE A 169 9.11 0.24 3.80
CA ILE A 169 10.35 0.03 3.03
C ILE A 169 11.23 1.27 3.15
N GLY A 170 12.53 1.13 2.97
CA GLY A 170 13.45 2.27 2.96
C GLY A 170 14.90 1.87 3.18
N GLU A 171 15.80 2.73 2.73
CA GLU A 171 17.24 2.55 2.75
C GLU A 171 17.92 3.33 3.88
N LEU A 172 19.09 2.83 4.30
CA LEU A 172 20.01 3.52 5.19
C LEU A 172 20.78 4.63 4.45
N LEU A 173 21.46 5.51 5.19
CA LEU A 173 22.26 6.60 4.61
C LEU A 173 23.38 6.08 3.73
N GLU A 174 24.15 5.13 4.20
CA GLU A 174 25.25 4.50 3.47
C GLU A 174 24.79 3.80 2.18
N GLU A 175 23.59 3.23 2.19
CA GLU A 175 23.00 2.61 1.00
C GLU A 175 22.60 3.67 -0.03
N ARG A 176 22.07 4.79 0.43
CA ARG A 176 21.73 5.91 -0.44
C ARG A 176 22.96 6.56 -1.03
N GLU A 177 23.99 6.82 -0.22
CA GLU A 177 25.25 7.40 -0.68
C GLU A 177 26.01 6.48 -1.66
N ALA A 178 25.81 5.16 -1.52
CA ALA A 178 26.31 4.16 -2.47
C ALA A 178 25.44 4.00 -3.74
N GLY A 179 24.35 4.80 -3.89
CA GLY A 179 23.45 4.70 -5.04
C GLY A 179 22.55 3.46 -5.05
N LYS A 180 22.36 2.79 -3.90
CA LYS A 180 21.62 1.51 -3.77
C LYS A 180 20.17 1.66 -3.29
N THR A 181 19.64 2.86 -3.23
CA THR A 181 18.28 3.13 -2.77
C THR A 181 17.25 2.20 -3.41
N PHE A 182 17.27 2.08 -4.73
CA PHE A 182 16.29 1.26 -5.45
C PHE A 182 16.53 -0.24 -5.22
N ASP A 183 17.77 -0.70 -5.19
CA ASP A 183 18.10 -2.11 -4.93
C ASP A 183 17.56 -2.56 -3.57
N VAL A 184 17.73 -1.73 -2.55
CA VAL A 184 17.26 -1.99 -1.17
C VAL A 184 15.74 -1.98 -1.13
N CYS A 185 15.11 -0.90 -1.62
CA CYS A 185 13.65 -0.77 -1.61
C CYS A 185 12.98 -1.89 -2.40
N PHE A 186 13.52 -2.27 -3.57
CA PHE A 186 12.95 -3.31 -4.42
C PHE A 186 13.15 -4.71 -3.82
N LYS A 187 14.26 -4.97 -3.13
CA LYS A 187 14.46 -6.20 -2.36
C LYS A 187 13.40 -6.34 -1.26
N GLN A 188 13.14 -5.27 -0.52
CA GLN A 188 12.11 -5.23 0.52
C GLN A 188 10.70 -5.37 -0.07
N MET A 189 10.41 -4.70 -1.18
CA MET A 189 9.16 -4.86 -1.91
C MET A 189 8.94 -6.28 -2.39
N LYS A 190 10.00 -6.94 -2.86
CA LYS A 190 9.92 -8.34 -3.29
C LYS A 190 9.51 -9.28 -2.16
N ALA A 191 9.99 -9.07 -0.93
CA ALA A 191 9.60 -9.87 0.22
C ALA A 191 8.09 -9.78 0.50
N PHE A 192 7.48 -8.61 0.33
CA PHE A 192 6.03 -8.46 0.40
C PHE A 192 5.33 -9.14 -0.79
N ALA A 193 5.80 -8.89 -2.02
CA ALA A 193 5.16 -9.40 -3.24
C ALA A 193 5.19 -10.92 -3.34
N ASP A 194 6.23 -11.57 -2.86
CA ASP A 194 6.33 -13.04 -2.82
C ASP A 194 5.29 -13.68 -1.87
N ASN A 195 4.69 -12.91 -0.96
CA ASN A 195 3.78 -13.41 0.06
C ASN A 195 2.34 -12.83 -0.04
N ILE A 196 2.14 -11.69 -0.69
CA ILE A 196 0.84 -11.00 -0.78
C ILE A 196 0.21 -11.27 -2.14
N THR A 197 -0.99 -11.83 -2.15
CA THR A 197 -1.77 -12.08 -3.37
C THR A 197 -2.82 -11.00 -3.64
N ASP A 198 -3.43 -10.41 -2.60
CA ASP A 198 -4.41 -9.32 -2.70
C ASP A 198 -3.88 -8.05 -2.03
N TRP A 199 -3.69 -7.00 -2.84
CA TRP A 199 -3.11 -5.72 -2.42
C TRP A 199 -4.15 -4.66 -2.01
N LYS A 200 -5.44 -4.99 -2.01
CA LYS A 200 -6.51 -4.01 -1.70
C LYS A 200 -6.37 -3.39 -0.31
N ASN A 201 -5.89 -4.18 0.64
CA ASN A 201 -5.73 -3.82 2.04
C ASN A 201 -4.27 -3.50 2.40
N VAL A 202 -3.47 -3.09 1.42
CA VAL A 202 -2.06 -2.74 1.62
C VAL A 202 -1.82 -1.27 1.28
N VAL A 203 -1.04 -0.62 2.13
CA VAL A 203 -0.44 0.70 1.90
C VAL A 203 1.05 0.55 2.03
N ILE A 204 1.83 1.09 1.10
CA ILE A 204 3.28 1.07 1.17
C ILE A 204 3.75 2.37 1.81
N ALA A 205 4.62 2.29 2.82
CA ALA A 205 5.25 3.44 3.46
C ALA A 205 6.74 3.47 3.12
N TYR A 206 7.17 4.47 2.37
CA TYR A 206 8.58 4.71 2.10
C TYR A 206 9.21 5.54 3.21
N GLU A 207 10.15 4.94 3.91
CA GLU A 207 10.86 5.51 5.05
C GLU A 207 12.35 5.70 4.69
N PRO A 208 12.79 6.88 4.19
CA PRO A 208 14.22 7.16 4.12
C PRO A 208 14.80 7.16 5.54
N VAL A 209 15.44 6.05 5.95
CA VAL A 209 15.86 5.82 7.36
C VAL A 209 16.77 6.94 7.84
N TRP A 210 17.62 7.46 6.96
CA TRP A 210 18.53 8.59 7.21
C TRP A 210 17.81 9.91 7.49
N ALA A 211 16.52 10.02 7.16
CA ALA A 211 15.68 11.21 7.41
C ALA A 211 14.65 10.98 8.55
N ILE A 212 14.81 9.94 9.37
CA ILE A 212 13.92 9.65 10.51
C ILE A 212 14.62 10.04 11.82
N GLY A 213 14.14 11.09 12.49
CA GLY A 213 14.65 11.50 13.81
C GLY A 213 16.08 12.08 13.81
N THR A 214 16.69 12.29 12.66
CA THR A 214 18.08 12.77 12.51
C THR A 214 18.17 14.28 12.33
N GLY A 215 17.06 14.98 12.17
CA GLY A 215 17.02 16.38 11.75
C GLY A 215 17.26 16.59 10.24
N LYS A 216 17.66 15.57 9.49
CA LYS A 216 17.70 15.60 8.02
C LYS A 216 16.29 15.38 7.47
N VAL A 217 15.97 16.01 6.35
CA VAL A 217 14.70 15.87 5.66
C VAL A 217 14.99 15.58 4.19
N ALA A 218 14.37 14.54 3.64
CA ALA A 218 14.43 14.32 2.20
C ALA A 218 13.70 15.47 1.48
N SER A 219 14.26 15.95 0.37
CA SER A 219 13.54 16.92 -0.44
C SER A 219 12.27 16.29 -1.04
N PRO A 220 11.24 17.11 -1.35
CA PRO A 220 10.05 16.59 -2.01
C PRO A 220 10.36 15.86 -3.33
N GLU A 221 11.40 16.30 -4.06
CA GLU A 221 11.87 15.67 -5.29
C GLU A 221 12.48 14.29 -5.03
N GLN A 222 13.31 14.17 -4.01
CA GLN A 222 13.91 12.89 -3.60
C GLN A 222 12.85 11.88 -3.16
N ALA A 223 11.84 12.34 -2.39
CA ALA A 223 10.73 11.48 -2.02
C ALA A 223 9.90 11.06 -3.24
N GLN A 224 9.58 12.00 -4.14
CA GLN A 224 8.82 11.71 -5.37
C GLN A 224 9.54 10.69 -6.26
N GLU A 225 10.86 10.82 -6.42
CA GLU A 225 11.67 9.90 -7.24
C GLU A 225 11.49 8.44 -6.77
N VAL A 226 11.62 8.20 -5.46
CA VAL A 226 11.49 6.83 -4.92
C VAL A 226 10.03 6.35 -5.00
N HIS A 227 9.05 7.20 -4.72
CA HIS A 227 7.63 6.84 -4.84
C HIS A 227 7.26 6.46 -6.27
N ALA A 228 7.72 7.21 -7.28
CA ALA A 228 7.51 6.87 -8.68
C ALA A 228 8.18 5.54 -9.05
N ALA A 229 9.42 5.32 -8.62
CA ALA A 229 10.15 4.08 -8.88
C ALA A 229 9.47 2.85 -8.24
N VAL A 230 8.97 2.97 -7.01
CA VAL A 230 8.18 1.92 -6.33
C VAL A 230 6.89 1.63 -7.07
N ARG A 231 6.21 2.65 -7.59
CA ARG A 231 4.99 2.48 -8.39
C ARG A 231 5.28 1.77 -9.71
N ASP A 232 6.35 2.12 -10.40
CA ASP A 232 6.78 1.44 -11.63
C ASP A 232 7.21 0.00 -11.36
N TRP A 233 7.87 -0.24 -10.22
CA TRP A 233 8.20 -1.60 -9.78
C TRP A 233 6.93 -2.45 -9.56
N LEU A 234 5.91 -1.92 -8.88
CA LEU A 234 4.61 -2.60 -8.71
C LEU A 234 3.96 -2.93 -10.05
N LYS A 235 4.01 -1.98 -11.01
CA LYS A 235 3.45 -2.19 -12.34
C LYS A 235 4.10 -3.34 -13.08
N THR A 236 5.42 -3.49 -12.94
CA THR A 236 6.22 -4.49 -13.64
C THR A 236 6.18 -5.86 -12.95
N ASN A 237 6.23 -5.88 -11.61
CA ASN A 237 6.43 -7.10 -10.84
C ASN A 237 5.14 -7.66 -10.21
N VAL A 238 4.09 -6.85 -10.11
CA VAL A 238 2.78 -7.29 -9.58
C VAL A 238 1.70 -7.14 -10.64
N SER A 239 1.21 -5.92 -10.87
CA SER A 239 0.29 -5.62 -11.99
C SER A 239 0.07 -4.12 -12.16
N ALA A 240 -0.41 -3.71 -13.34
CA ALA A 240 -0.78 -2.32 -13.62
C ALA A 240 -1.96 -1.85 -12.75
N ASP A 241 -2.90 -2.74 -12.41
CA ASP A 241 -4.03 -2.41 -11.54
C ASP A 241 -3.55 -2.12 -10.12
N VAL A 242 -2.71 -2.97 -9.54
CA VAL A 242 -2.09 -2.77 -8.22
C VAL A 242 -1.30 -1.46 -8.20
N ALA A 243 -0.45 -1.21 -9.19
CA ALA A 243 0.31 0.04 -9.30
C ALA A 243 -0.59 1.29 -9.34
N SER A 244 -1.77 1.19 -9.95
CA SER A 244 -2.70 2.30 -10.08
C SER A 244 -3.53 2.55 -8.81
N THR A 245 -3.74 1.53 -7.98
CA THR A 245 -4.67 1.56 -6.83
C THR A 245 -3.99 1.59 -5.48
N VAL A 246 -2.82 0.95 -5.32
CA VAL A 246 -2.07 0.94 -4.06
C VAL A 246 -1.56 2.34 -3.72
N ARG A 247 -1.79 2.73 -2.47
CA ARG A 247 -1.30 3.99 -1.93
C ARG A 247 0.15 3.85 -1.51
N ILE A 248 0.98 4.83 -1.88
CA ILE A 248 2.38 4.91 -1.46
C ILE A 248 2.52 6.20 -0.65
N ILE A 249 2.82 6.07 0.63
CA ILE A 249 2.89 7.17 1.59
C ILE A 249 4.34 7.44 2.02
N TYR A 250 4.65 8.69 2.34
CA TYR A 250 5.98 9.09 2.77
C TYR A 250 6.11 9.00 4.29
N GLY A 251 7.12 8.28 4.77
CA GLY A 251 7.39 7.99 6.19
C GLY A 251 8.65 8.64 6.76
N GLY A 252 9.28 9.58 6.06
CA GLY A 252 10.36 10.38 6.63
C GLY A 252 9.87 11.46 7.58
N SER A 253 10.73 12.45 7.90
CA SER A 253 10.37 13.56 8.76
C SER A 253 9.28 14.44 8.15
N VAL A 254 8.04 14.28 8.64
CA VAL A 254 6.88 15.10 8.29
C VAL A 254 6.40 15.87 9.49
N ASN A 255 6.08 17.14 9.28
CA ASN A 255 5.52 18.05 10.28
C ASN A 255 4.54 19.03 9.62
N ALA A 256 3.87 19.86 10.43
CA ALA A 256 2.88 20.82 9.95
C ALA A 256 3.46 21.88 8.96
N ALA A 257 4.77 22.15 9.01
CA ALA A 257 5.41 23.15 8.15
C ALA A 257 5.78 22.61 6.75
N ASN A 258 6.11 21.31 6.63
CA ASN A 258 6.59 20.73 5.35
C ASN A 258 5.56 19.83 4.64
N CYS A 259 4.50 19.39 5.33
CA CYS A 259 3.53 18.44 4.80
C CYS A 259 2.86 18.92 3.50
N ALA A 260 2.54 20.20 3.39
CA ALA A 260 1.85 20.76 2.22
C ALA A 260 2.68 20.65 0.93
N GLU A 261 4.00 20.87 0.99
CA GLU A 261 4.89 20.76 -0.17
C GLU A 261 5.08 19.28 -0.60
N LEU A 262 5.25 18.39 0.36
CA LEU A 262 5.30 16.94 0.09
C LEU A 262 3.98 16.43 -0.52
N ALA A 263 2.85 16.90 -0.02
CA ALA A 263 1.53 16.51 -0.52
C ALA A 263 1.27 16.91 -1.98
N LYS A 264 1.98 17.90 -2.53
CA LYS A 264 1.86 18.30 -3.95
C LYS A 264 2.44 17.26 -4.92
N LYS A 265 3.31 16.36 -4.48
CA LYS A 265 3.97 15.37 -5.35
C LYS A 265 3.01 14.30 -5.84
N GLU A 266 3.14 13.91 -7.11
CA GLU A 266 2.16 13.07 -7.81
C GLU A 266 1.99 11.69 -7.18
N ASP A 267 3.09 11.06 -6.77
CA ASP A 267 3.08 9.69 -6.28
C ASP A 267 3.11 9.56 -4.74
N ILE A 268 3.13 10.69 -4.01
CA ILE A 268 2.98 10.69 -2.56
C ILE A 268 1.48 10.73 -2.21
N ASP A 269 0.91 9.60 -1.81
CA ASP A 269 -0.52 9.47 -1.52
C ASP A 269 -0.87 9.77 -0.05
N GLY A 270 0.07 10.28 0.73
CA GLY A 270 -0.09 10.62 2.14
C GLY A 270 1.17 10.40 2.96
N PHE A 271 1.00 10.16 4.27
CA PHE A 271 2.11 10.17 5.22
C PHE A 271 2.01 9.05 6.25
N LEU A 272 3.18 8.55 6.72
CA LEU A 272 3.33 7.83 7.98
C LEU A 272 4.14 8.72 8.92
N VAL A 273 3.48 9.29 9.92
CA VAL A 273 3.99 10.37 10.77
C VAL A 273 4.48 9.83 12.11
N GLY A 274 5.72 10.11 12.48
CA GLY A 274 6.27 9.77 13.80
C GLY A 274 5.93 10.84 14.86
N GLY A 275 6.94 11.54 15.37
CA GLY A 275 6.82 12.47 16.52
C GLY A 275 5.74 13.54 16.41
N ALA A 276 5.47 14.09 15.22
CA ALA A 276 4.40 15.07 15.04
C ALA A 276 3.00 14.48 15.27
N SER A 277 2.83 13.15 15.18
CA SER A 277 1.55 12.48 15.47
C SER A 277 1.22 12.42 16.97
N LEU A 278 2.18 12.74 17.83
CA LEU A 278 1.98 12.85 19.29
C LEU A 278 1.40 14.21 19.72
N LYS A 279 1.18 15.12 18.77
CA LYS A 279 0.58 16.42 18.99
C LYS A 279 -0.69 16.53 18.15
N GLY A 280 -1.85 16.47 18.79
CA GLY A 280 -3.16 16.43 18.10
C GLY A 280 -3.33 17.52 17.03
N PRO A 281 -3.09 18.82 17.33
CA PRO A 281 -3.21 19.90 16.36
C PRO A 281 -2.24 19.78 15.17
N ASP A 282 -0.98 19.40 15.41
CA ASP A 282 0.02 19.19 14.34
C ASP A 282 -0.41 18.04 13.43
N PHE A 283 -0.86 16.94 14.02
CA PHE A 283 -1.31 15.77 13.28
C PHE A 283 -2.58 16.08 12.46
N ALA A 284 -3.54 16.79 13.02
CA ALA A 284 -4.73 17.25 12.28
C ALA A 284 -4.36 18.15 11.07
N THR A 285 -3.39 19.06 11.24
CA THR A 285 -2.85 19.88 10.14
C THR A 285 -2.27 19.00 9.04
N ILE A 286 -1.47 17.96 9.41
CA ILE A 286 -0.88 17.03 8.44
C ILE A 286 -1.98 16.22 7.74
N CYS A 287 -2.99 15.72 8.46
CA CYS A 287 -4.11 14.99 7.87
C CYS A 287 -4.87 15.83 6.84
N ASN A 288 -5.08 17.11 7.12
CA ASN A 288 -5.82 18.00 6.23
C ASN A 288 -4.96 18.56 5.07
N SER A 289 -3.63 18.39 5.10
CA SER A 289 -2.74 18.82 4.02
C SER A 289 -2.82 17.91 2.78
N VAL A 290 -3.21 16.66 2.94
CA VAL A 290 -3.36 15.69 1.86
C VAL A 290 -4.75 15.79 1.26
N THR A 291 -4.98 16.80 0.45
CA THR A 291 -6.22 16.88 -0.32
C THR A 291 -6.18 15.85 -1.44
N SER A 292 -7.36 15.31 -1.77
CA SER A 292 -7.49 14.44 -2.92
C SER A 292 -6.99 15.17 -4.17
N LYS A 293 -5.87 14.72 -4.73
CA LYS A 293 -5.30 15.30 -5.95
C LYS A 293 -6.31 15.22 -7.09
N LYS A 294 -6.77 16.37 -7.57
CA LYS A 294 -7.49 16.42 -8.86
C LYS A 294 -6.49 15.97 -9.90
N VAL A 295 -6.77 14.84 -10.54
CA VAL A 295 -6.02 14.44 -11.73
C VAL A 295 -6.30 15.52 -12.78
N THR A 296 -5.33 16.40 -13.00
CA THR A 296 -5.34 17.27 -14.18
C THR A 296 -5.24 16.35 -15.39
N ALA A 297 -6.26 16.42 -16.22
CA ALA A 297 -6.39 15.65 -17.45
C ALA A 297 -5.31 16.03 -18.46
#